data_1cabf5217e48eab294b3dbc7e7cb08f5
#
_entry.id   1cabf5217e48eab294b3dbc7e7cb08f5
#
_cell.length_a   1.000
_cell.length_b   1.000
_cell.length_c   1.000
_cell.angle_alpha   90.00
_cell.angle_beta   90.00
_cell.angle_gamma   90.00
#
_symmetry.space_group_name_H-M   'P 1'
#
loop_
_entity.id
_entity.type
_entity.pdbx_description
1 polymer ?
#
loop_
_entity_poly.entity_id
_entity_poly.type
_entity_poly.pdbx_seq_one_letter_code
_entity_poly.pdbx_strand_id
1 'polypeptide(L)'
;MSARLRGIAQQTEQIVAAGYYRAPDGREVSIAAELRAAREGTRLYGPDPVPVPADRVTGTRETLIEVTDESSLAAARGLGGQVAVLNFASARNPGGGYLNGAQAQEEALCRASALYTCLLEARAFYDHHRAHRDPFYTDRVIHSPAVPVFRDDRGALLAEPYTAGFLTSPAPNAGVVLRTVPERAPELPRALAVRAERVLETAAAHGYRRLVLGAWGCGVFRNDPAQVAEAFRALLGPGGRFAGAFEHVVFGILDRTRDRAVLGAFEETFSSSRSAPAGGV
;
A
#
# COMPACT_ATOMS: atom_id res chain seq x y z
N MET A 1 -3.05 -6.34 -21.74
CA MET A 1 -1.70 -5.87 -21.34
C MET A 1 -1.22 -4.83 -22.34
N SER A 2 -0.68 -3.70 -21.86
CA SER A 2 -0.35 -2.52 -22.68
C SER A 2 1.12 -2.54 -23.12
N ALA A 3 1.39 -2.41 -24.45
CA ALA A 3 2.76 -2.32 -24.98
C ALA A 3 3.49 -1.07 -24.44
N ARG A 4 2.77 0.07 -24.32
CA ARG A 4 3.31 1.30 -23.72
C ARG A 4 3.77 1.06 -22.27
N LEU A 5 2.96 0.40 -21.44
CA LEU A 5 3.31 0.14 -20.05
C LEU A 5 4.47 -0.84 -19.90
N ARG A 6 4.60 -1.82 -20.80
CA ARG A 6 5.80 -2.67 -20.89
C ARG A 6 7.07 -1.88 -21.19
N GLY A 7 6.98 -0.94 -22.14
CA GLY A 7 8.12 -0.07 -22.47
C GLY A 7 8.56 0.77 -21.26
N ILE A 8 7.60 1.32 -20.49
CA ILE A 8 7.92 2.05 -19.25
C ILE A 8 8.56 1.12 -18.23
N ALA A 9 8.04 -0.10 -18.04
CA ALA A 9 8.63 -1.08 -17.13
C ALA A 9 10.08 -1.41 -17.50
N GLN A 10 10.36 -1.67 -18.80
CA GLN A 10 11.71 -1.91 -19.27
C GLN A 10 12.67 -0.74 -19.01
N GLN A 11 12.21 0.50 -19.25
CA GLN A 11 13.01 1.69 -18.94
C GLN A 11 13.24 1.84 -17.42
N THR A 12 12.23 1.52 -16.61
CA THR A 12 12.37 1.54 -15.15
C THR A 12 13.43 0.55 -14.68
N GLU A 13 13.42 -0.69 -15.21
CA GLU A 13 14.47 -1.68 -14.88
C GLU A 13 15.87 -1.24 -15.34
N GLN A 14 15.98 -0.56 -16.48
CA GLN A 14 17.24 0.01 -16.94
C GLN A 14 17.77 1.10 -15.99
N ILE A 15 16.89 1.99 -15.52
CA ILE A 15 17.21 3.02 -14.53
C ILE A 15 17.67 2.39 -13.21
N VAL A 16 16.95 1.40 -12.73
CA VAL A 16 17.28 0.66 -11.50
C VAL A 16 18.63 -0.05 -11.64
N ALA A 17 18.89 -0.68 -12.78
CA ALA A 17 20.18 -1.34 -13.05
C ALA A 17 21.35 -0.36 -13.15
N ALA A 18 21.12 0.81 -13.74
CA ALA A 18 22.14 1.87 -13.85
C ALA A 18 22.37 2.62 -12.54
N GLY A 19 21.33 2.72 -11.69
CA GLY A 19 21.36 3.52 -10.45
C GLY A 19 21.18 5.02 -10.67
N TYR A 20 20.83 5.45 -11.88
CA TYR A 20 20.58 6.85 -12.22
C TYR A 20 19.64 6.98 -13.42
N TYR A 21 19.12 8.17 -13.61
CA TYR A 21 18.36 8.54 -14.80
C TYR A 21 18.68 9.97 -15.25
N ARG A 22 18.31 10.30 -16.48
CA ARG A 22 18.38 11.67 -16.99
C ARG A 22 17.03 12.35 -16.79
N ALA A 23 17.02 13.39 -15.96
CA ALA A 23 15.83 14.18 -15.68
C ALA A 23 15.36 14.98 -16.92
N PRO A 24 14.10 15.50 -16.94
CA PRO A 24 13.57 16.27 -18.07
C PRO A 24 14.39 17.50 -18.44
N ASP A 25 15.10 18.08 -17.48
CA ASP A 25 16.01 19.22 -17.67
C ASP A 25 17.41 18.84 -18.18
N GLY A 26 17.64 17.54 -18.44
CA GLY A 26 18.89 17.00 -18.93
C GLY A 26 19.93 16.63 -17.87
N ARG A 27 19.69 16.97 -16.60
CA ARG A 27 20.58 16.57 -15.48
C ARG A 27 20.56 15.06 -15.29
N GLU A 28 21.73 14.52 -14.92
CA GLU A 28 21.83 13.17 -14.40
C GLU A 28 21.46 13.16 -12.91
N VAL A 29 20.52 12.28 -12.54
CA VAL A 29 20.01 12.14 -11.17
C VAL A 29 20.33 10.74 -10.68
N SER A 30 21.20 10.62 -9.70
CA SER A 30 21.54 9.35 -9.06
C SER A 30 20.45 8.95 -8.06
N ILE A 31 20.13 7.65 -8.05
CA ILE A 31 19.28 7.00 -7.06
C ILE A 31 20.02 5.82 -6.40
N ALA A 32 21.31 5.65 -6.67
CA ALA A 32 22.06 4.45 -6.32
C ALA A 32 22.19 4.22 -4.82
N ALA A 33 22.34 5.29 -4.05
CA ALA A 33 22.48 5.20 -2.59
C ALA A 33 21.16 4.79 -1.93
N GLU A 34 20.08 5.47 -2.29
CA GLU A 34 18.70 5.21 -1.81
C GLU A 34 18.25 3.81 -2.22
N LEU A 35 18.50 3.42 -3.47
CA LEU A 35 18.18 2.10 -3.99
C LEU A 35 18.86 0.99 -3.20
N ARG A 36 20.15 1.13 -2.94
CA ARG A 36 20.92 0.16 -2.14
C ARG A 36 20.37 0.08 -0.72
N ALA A 37 20.18 1.22 -0.07
CA ALA A 37 19.63 1.27 1.28
C ALA A 37 18.22 0.66 1.37
N ALA A 38 17.35 0.92 0.39
CA ALA A 38 16.01 0.36 0.33
C ALA A 38 16.04 -1.17 0.19
N ARG A 39 16.89 -1.71 -0.68
CA ARG A 39 17.07 -3.16 -0.85
C ARG A 39 17.59 -3.82 0.42
N GLU A 40 18.70 -3.31 0.96
CA GLU A 40 19.31 -3.84 2.18
C GLU A 40 18.41 -3.70 3.41
N GLY A 41 17.54 -2.69 3.43
CA GLY A 41 16.55 -2.45 4.48
C GLY A 41 15.26 -3.24 4.32
N THR A 42 15.02 -3.86 3.17
CA THR A 42 13.78 -4.64 2.94
C THR A 42 13.70 -5.85 3.88
N ARG A 43 12.57 -6.01 4.56
CA ARG A 43 12.33 -7.08 5.55
C ARG A 43 10.98 -7.73 5.34
N LEU A 44 10.93 -9.04 5.48
CA LEU A 44 9.71 -9.83 5.55
C LEU A 44 9.30 -10.03 7.02
N TYR A 45 8.10 -9.62 7.35
CA TYR A 45 7.42 -9.94 8.61
C TYR A 45 6.54 -11.17 8.43
N GLY A 46 6.59 -12.07 9.43
CA GLY A 46 5.74 -13.24 9.51
C GLY A 46 4.26 -12.89 9.74
N PRO A 47 3.39 -13.91 9.86
CA PRO A 47 1.95 -13.67 10.11
C PRO A 47 1.66 -13.25 11.55
N ASP A 48 2.61 -13.43 12.47
CA ASP A 48 2.45 -13.09 13.87
C ASP A 48 2.44 -11.57 14.10
N PRO A 49 1.87 -11.08 15.23
CA PRO A 49 1.89 -9.67 15.59
C PRO A 49 3.31 -9.08 15.59
N VAL A 50 3.44 -7.91 14.98
CA VAL A 50 4.70 -7.15 14.97
C VAL A 50 4.78 -6.32 16.26
N PRO A 51 5.83 -6.50 17.08
CA PRO A 51 6.00 -5.69 18.28
C PRO A 51 6.09 -4.21 17.95
N VAL A 52 5.21 -3.40 18.55
CA VAL A 52 5.20 -1.95 18.39
C VAL A 52 5.55 -1.31 19.73
N PRO A 53 6.56 -0.40 19.81
CA PRO A 53 6.83 0.35 21.02
C PRO A 53 5.61 1.12 21.50
N ALA A 54 5.35 1.13 22.80
CA ALA A 54 4.13 1.72 23.38
C ALA A 54 3.97 3.21 23.03
N ASP A 55 5.06 3.97 23.00
CA ASP A 55 5.11 5.38 22.62
C ASP A 55 4.73 5.65 21.15
N ARG A 56 4.69 4.61 20.34
CA ARG A 56 4.29 4.68 18.92
C ARG A 56 2.84 4.31 18.65
N VAL A 57 2.16 3.73 19.64
CA VAL A 57 0.73 3.35 19.55
C VAL A 57 -0.13 4.38 20.27
N THR A 58 0.38 5.00 21.32
CA THR A 58 -0.33 6.00 22.12
C THR A 58 -0.04 7.40 21.59
N GLY A 59 -0.94 7.95 20.77
CA GLY A 59 -0.87 9.35 20.35
C GLY A 59 -1.74 10.23 21.22
N THR A 60 -1.28 11.46 21.51
CA THR A 60 -2.06 12.49 22.22
C THR A 60 -2.87 13.37 21.26
N ARG A 61 -2.69 13.20 19.96
CA ARG A 61 -3.37 13.97 18.91
C ARG A 61 -4.30 13.07 18.11
N GLU A 62 -5.39 13.63 17.64
CA GLU A 62 -6.27 12.95 16.70
C GLU A 62 -5.56 12.76 15.35
N THR A 63 -5.70 11.58 14.76
CA THR A 63 -5.20 11.30 13.40
C THR A 63 -6.05 12.07 12.39
N LEU A 64 -5.43 12.89 11.55
CA LEU A 64 -6.10 13.43 10.37
C LEU A 64 -6.30 12.30 9.36
N ILE A 65 -7.57 12.01 9.04
CA ILE A 65 -7.92 11.00 8.04
C ILE A 65 -8.62 11.70 6.87
N GLU A 66 -8.11 11.46 5.65
CA GLU A 66 -8.66 11.99 4.41
C GLU A 66 -8.92 10.86 3.43
N VAL A 67 -9.99 11.01 2.65
CA VAL A 67 -10.30 10.16 1.49
C VAL A 67 -10.21 11.05 0.26
N THR A 68 -9.36 10.68 -0.69
CA THR A 68 -9.05 11.51 -1.86
C THR A 68 -9.15 10.73 -3.16
N ASP A 69 -9.59 11.42 -4.23
CA ASP A 69 -9.65 10.86 -5.60
C ASP A 69 -8.31 11.04 -6.31
N GLU A 70 -7.32 10.31 -5.84
CA GLU A 70 -5.98 10.37 -6.41
C GLU A 70 -5.25 9.02 -6.31
N SER A 71 -4.12 8.90 -7.00
CA SER A 71 -3.28 7.71 -6.89
C SER A 71 -2.52 7.68 -5.58
N SER A 72 -2.10 6.47 -5.18
CA SER A 72 -1.28 6.28 -3.98
C SER A 72 0.02 7.08 -4.02
N LEU A 73 0.65 7.26 -5.20
CA LEU A 73 1.90 8.03 -5.31
C LEU A 73 1.66 9.54 -5.35
N ALA A 74 0.53 10.00 -5.90
CA ALA A 74 0.14 11.41 -5.82
C ALA A 74 -0.11 11.80 -4.35
N ALA A 75 -0.86 10.98 -3.61
CA ALA A 75 -1.10 11.16 -2.17
C ALA A 75 0.22 11.15 -1.38
N ALA A 76 1.11 10.19 -1.64
CA ALA A 76 2.41 10.11 -0.96
C ALA A 76 3.27 11.35 -1.21
N ARG A 77 3.29 11.85 -2.45
CA ARG A 77 4.01 13.07 -2.81
C ARG A 77 3.42 14.30 -2.12
N GLY A 78 2.08 14.37 -2.04
CA GLY A 78 1.37 15.46 -1.36
C GLY A 78 1.65 15.49 0.15
N LEU A 79 1.67 14.32 0.80
CA LEU A 79 2.03 14.20 2.22
C LEU A 79 3.47 14.58 2.50
N GLY A 80 4.39 14.23 1.61
CA GLY A 80 5.82 14.49 1.76
C GLY A 80 6.44 13.87 3.01
N GLY A 81 7.74 14.10 3.18
CA GLY A 81 8.50 13.60 4.34
C GLY A 81 8.55 12.06 4.39
N GLN A 82 8.63 11.50 5.61
CA GLN A 82 8.66 10.05 5.81
C GLN A 82 7.24 9.47 5.74
N VAL A 83 6.83 9.00 4.57
CA VAL A 83 5.52 8.42 4.30
C VAL A 83 5.65 6.93 3.98
N ALA A 84 4.69 6.11 4.44
CA ALA A 84 4.54 4.73 3.99
C ALA A 84 3.28 4.55 3.14
N VAL A 85 3.39 3.74 2.10
CA VAL A 85 2.33 3.44 1.13
C VAL A 85 1.99 1.95 1.21
N LEU A 86 0.73 1.62 1.38
CA LEU A 86 0.25 0.24 1.26
C LEU A 86 0.28 -0.18 -0.21
N ASN A 87 1.07 -1.20 -0.52
CA ASN A 87 1.09 -1.88 -1.81
C ASN A 87 0.05 -3.01 -1.81
N PHE A 88 -0.93 -2.93 -2.72
CA PHE A 88 -2.01 -3.93 -2.88
C PHE A 88 -1.48 -5.15 -3.62
N ALA A 89 -0.74 -5.97 -2.91
CA ALA A 89 0.17 -6.95 -3.46
C ALA A 89 -0.51 -8.12 -4.18
N SER A 90 0.12 -8.56 -5.26
CA SER A 90 0.02 -9.94 -5.69
C SER A 90 0.72 -10.84 -4.66
N ALA A 91 0.03 -11.85 -4.15
CA ALA A 91 0.64 -12.76 -3.17
C ALA A 91 1.68 -13.70 -3.80
N ARG A 92 1.61 -13.98 -5.10
CA ARG A 92 2.40 -15.03 -5.76
C ARG A 92 3.48 -14.53 -6.69
N ASN A 93 3.35 -13.32 -7.20
CA ASN A 93 4.27 -12.74 -8.19
C ASN A 93 4.76 -11.38 -7.71
N PRO A 94 6.07 -11.20 -7.50
CA PRO A 94 6.60 -9.87 -7.17
C PRO A 94 6.17 -8.85 -8.24
N GLY A 95 5.58 -7.73 -7.81
CA GLY A 95 5.12 -6.69 -8.71
C GLY A 95 3.96 -7.09 -9.62
N GLY A 96 3.27 -8.22 -9.33
CA GLY A 96 2.13 -8.67 -10.12
C GLY A 96 2.48 -8.93 -11.58
N GLY A 97 1.77 -8.27 -12.48
CA GLY A 97 2.02 -8.31 -13.93
C GLY A 97 2.83 -7.12 -14.45
N TYR A 98 3.63 -6.47 -13.61
CA TYR A 98 4.40 -5.26 -13.90
C TYR A 98 5.23 -5.36 -15.20
N LEU A 99 6.08 -6.40 -15.32
CA LEU A 99 6.95 -6.61 -16.48
C LEU A 99 6.17 -6.88 -17.78
N ASN A 100 4.92 -7.32 -17.66
CA ASN A 100 4.04 -7.63 -18.79
C ASN A 100 3.11 -6.46 -19.17
N GLY A 101 3.20 -5.32 -18.48
CA GLY A 101 2.38 -4.14 -18.73
C GLY A 101 0.94 -4.28 -18.27
N ALA A 102 0.71 -5.02 -17.18
CA ALA A 102 -0.57 -5.01 -16.47
C ALA A 102 -0.80 -3.67 -15.78
N GLN A 103 -2.06 -3.42 -15.44
CA GLN A 103 -2.49 -2.12 -14.93
C GLN A 103 -3.35 -2.30 -13.68
N ALA A 104 -2.71 -2.25 -12.51
CA ALA A 104 -3.31 -2.13 -11.21
C ALA A 104 -2.36 -1.32 -10.32
N GLN A 105 -2.69 -1.14 -9.04
CA GLN A 105 -1.94 -0.28 -8.14
C GLN A 105 -0.49 -0.77 -7.97
N GLU A 106 -0.25 -2.05 -7.66
CA GLU A 106 1.09 -2.61 -7.50
C GLU A 106 1.96 -2.38 -8.73
N GLU A 107 1.41 -2.65 -9.93
CA GLU A 107 2.14 -2.44 -11.17
C GLU A 107 2.45 -0.96 -11.43
N ALA A 108 1.55 -0.06 -11.03
CA ALA A 108 1.79 1.38 -11.12
C ALA A 108 2.91 1.82 -10.17
N LEU A 109 2.92 1.32 -8.93
CA LEU A 109 4.00 1.58 -7.96
C LEU A 109 5.35 1.08 -8.49
N CYS A 110 5.40 -0.15 -9.01
CA CYS A 110 6.62 -0.73 -9.58
C CYS A 110 7.12 0.03 -10.81
N ARG A 111 6.21 0.55 -11.67
CA ARG A 111 6.61 1.35 -12.84
C ARG A 111 7.23 2.70 -12.46
N ALA A 112 6.80 3.27 -11.36
CA ALA A 112 7.20 4.62 -10.95
C ALA A 112 8.40 4.64 -10.00
N SER A 113 8.80 3.50 -9.46
CA SER A 113 9.79 3.41 -8.38
C SER A 113 10.70 2.19 -8.51
N ALA A 114 11.66 2.09 -7.61
CA ALA A 114 12.51 0.91 -7.48
C ALA A 114 11.87 -0.22 -6.63
N LEU A 115 10.56 -0.19 -6.39
CA LEU A 115 9.89 -1.16 -5.52
C LEU A 115 10.08 -2.60 -5.99
N TYR A 116 9.97 -2.87 -7.29
CA TYR A 116 10.09 -4.24 -7.82
C TYR A 116 11.39 -4.94 -7.37
N THR A 117 12.52 -4.26 -7.43
CA THR A 117 13.80 -4.83 -7.01
C THR A 117 13.87 -5.09 -5.51
N CYS A 118 13.19 -4.28 -4.68
CA CYS A 118 13.05 -4.51 -3.23
C CYS A 118 12.19 -5.76 -2.96
N LEU A 119 11.11 -5.97 -3.72
CA LEU A 119 10.26 -7.15 -3.57
C LEU A 119 11.01 -8.46 -3.88
N LEU A 120 12.01 -8.42 -4.77
CA LEU A 120 12.85 -9.58 -5.08
C LEU A 120 13.75 -10.01 -3.92
N GLU A 121 14.03 -9.14 -2.95
CA GLU A 121 14.77 -9.48 -1.73
C GLU A 121 13.93 -10.33 -0.76
N ALA A 122 12.59 -10.29 -0.87
CA ALA A 122 11.66 -11.02 0.00
C ALA A 122 11.05 -12.26 -0.67
N ARG A 123 11.84 -13.05 -1.39
CA ARG A 123 11.37 -14.23 -2.16
C ARG A 123 10.54 -15.21 -1.34
N ALA A 124 10.89 -15.41 -0.09
CA ALA A 124 10.19 -16.32 0.84
C ALA A 124 8.70 -15.98 1.00
N PHE A 125 8.30 -14.69 0.84
CA PHE A 125 6.90 -14.29 0.82
C PHE A 125 6.13 -14.95 -0.34
N TYR A 126 6.67 -14.87 -1.53
CA TYR A 126 6.04 -15.38 -2.75
C TYR A 126 6.08 -16.90 -2.83
N ASP A 127 7.20 -17.51 -2.40
CA ASP A 127 7.38 -18.97 -2.38
C ASP A 127 6.38 -19.61 -1.42
N HIS A 128 6.17 -18.99 -0.24
CA HIS A 128 5.15 -19.44 0.70
C HIS A 128 3.76 -19.46 0.07
N HIS A 129 3.34 -18.37 -0.57
CA HIS A 129 2.00 -18.26 -1.15
C HIS A 129 1.83 -19.09 -2.44
N ARG A 130 2.91 -19.49 -3.11
CA ARG A 130 2.85 -20.45 -4.22
C ARG A 130 2.67 -21.87 -3.70
N ALA A 131 3.34 -22.20 -2.59
CA ALA A 131 3.22 -23.51 -1.95
C ALA A 131 1.87 -23.71 -1.26
N HIS A 132 1.31 -22.64 -0.66
CA HIS A 132 0.05 -22.66 0.08
C HIS A 132 -1.02 -21.89 -0.70
N ARG A 133 -1.85 -22.64 -1.44
CA ARG A 133 -2.82 -22.04 -2.38
C ARG A 133 -4.15 -21.61 -1.73
N ASP A 134 -4.14 -21.19 -0.46
CA ASP A 134 -5.30 -20.62 0.19
C ASP A 134 -5.63 -19.23 -0.39
N PRO A 135 -6.88 -18.97 -0.84
CA PRO A 135 -7.27 -17.67 -1.36
C PRO A 135 -7.35 -16.57 -0.29
N PHE A 136 -7.30 -16.91 0.98
CA PHE A 136 -7.17 -15.94 2.07
C PHE A 136 -5.76 -15.39 2.18
N TYR A 137 -4.74 -16.10 1.66
CA TYR A 137 -3.34 -15.76 1.85
C TYR A 137 -2.94 -15.70 3.33
N THR A 138 -1.94 -14.90 3.67
CA THR A 138 -1.45 -14.79 5.06
C THR A 138 -1.27 -13.34 5.48
N ASP A 139 -1.11 -13.10 6.78
CA ASP A 139 -0.92 -11.77 7.37
C ASP A 139 0.55 -11.27 7.29
N ARG A 140 1.33 -11.85 6.39
CA ARG A 140 2.70 -11.43 6.12
C ARG A 140 2.75 -10.06 5.47
N VAL A 141 3.76 -9.27 5.86
CA VAL A 141 4.02 -7.95 5.28
C VAL A 141 5.49 -7.86 4.87
N ILE A 142 5.76 -7.38 3.65
CA ILE A 142 7.09 -6.94 3.27
C ILE A 142 7.17 -5.44 3.51
N HIS A 143 8.12 -4.99 4.31
CA HIS A 143 8.47 -3.59 4.47
C HIS A 143 9.70 -3.27 3.63
N SER A 144 9.59 -2.29 2.73
CA SER A 144 10.68 -1.74 1.94
C SER A 144 10.84 -0.26 2.27
N PRO A 145 11.90 0.15 3.01
CA PRO A 145 12.06 1.52 3.47
C PRO A 145 12.58 2.44 2.37
N ALA A 146 12.15 3.69 2.38
CA ALA A 146 12.72 4.79 1.60
C ALA A 146 13.06 4.46 0.13
N VAL A 147 12.16 3.74 -0.53
CA VAL A 147 12.33 3.34 -1.94
C VAL A 147 12.26 4.58 -2.84
N PRO A 148 13.22 4.81 -3.74
CA PRO A 148 13.19 5.95 -4.65
C PRO A 148 12.04 5.85 -5.66
N VAL A 149 11.25 6.93 -5.75
CA VAL A 149 10.17 7.15 -6.70
C VAL A 149 10.61 8.23 -7.67
N PHE A 150 10.69 7.92 -8.94
CA PHE A 150 11.29 8.78 -9.96
C PHE A 150 10.40 9.00 -11.19
N ARG A 151 9.13 8.54 -11.17
CA ARG A 151 8.14 8.82 -12.20
C ARG A 151 6.82 9.29 -11.58
N ASP A 152 6.08 10.07 -12.36
CA ASP A 152 4.69 10.40 -12.09
C ASP A 152 3.72 9.30 -12.58
N ASP A 153 2.42 9.49 -12.34
CA ASP A 153 1.36 8.57 -12.76
C ASP A 153 1.22 8.42 -14.28
N ARG A 154 1.72 9.39 -15.06
CA ARG A 154 1.72 9.34 -16.53
C ARG A 154 2.93 8.61 -17.07
N GLY A 155 3.88 8.27 -16.19
CA GLY A 155 5.15 7.59 -16.51
C GLY A 155 6.26 8.56 -16.92
N ALA A 156 6.08 9.88 -16.78
CA ALA A 156 7.12 10.84 -17.00
C ALA A 156 8.15 10.84 -15.86
N LEU A 157 9.42 11.00 -16.19
CA LEU A 157 10.50 11.10 -15.19
C LEU A 157 10.35 12.41 -14.40
N LEU A 158 10.59 12.34 -13.10
CA LEU A 158 10.58 13.49 -12.22
C LEU A 158 11.91 14.27 -12.33
N ALA A 159 11.85 15.59 -12.24
CA ALA A 159 13.06 16.41 -12.13
C ALA A 159 13.82 16.10 -10.82
N GLU A 160 13.08 15.82 -9.75
CA GLU A 160 13.61 15.43 -8.45
C GLU A 160 12.85 14.19 -7.95
N PRO A 161 13.54 13.08 -7.68
CA PRO A 161 12.93 11.91 -7.08
C PRO A 161 12.60 12.19 -5.61
N TYR A 162 11.64 11.44 -5.08
CA TYR A 162 11.38 11.39 -3.64
C TYR A 162 11.45 9.95 -3.16
N THR A 163 11.44 9.73 -1.86
CA THR A 163 11.42 8.39 -1.29
C THR A 163 10.10 8.11 -0.57
N ALA A 164 9.64 6.87 -0.64
CA ALA A 164 8.51 6.37 0.13
C ALA A 164 8.83 4.98 0.70
N GLY A 165 8.37 4.70 1.90
CA GLY A 165 8.32 3.34 2.40
C GLY A 165 7.15 2.59 1.78
N PHE A 166 7.30 1.28 1.56
CA PHE A 166 6.20 0.45 1.09
C PHE A 166 5.89 -0.68 2.06
N LEU A 167 4.60 -0.88 2.30
CA LEU A 167 4.05 -1.98 3.08
C LEU A 167 3.33 -2.91 2.11
N THR A 168 3.99 -3.98 1.70
CA THR A 168 3.47 -4.90 0.69
C THR A 168 2.72 -6.03 1.37
N SER A 169 1.40 -6.06 1.20
CA SER A 169 0.52 -7.07 1.80
C SER A 169 -0.66 -7.39 0.88
N PRO A 170 -1.02 -8.67 0.70
CA PRO A 170 -2.13 -9.05 -0.16
C PRO A 170 -3.44 -9.01 0.64
N ALA A 171 -4.49 -8.39 0.11
CA ALA A 171 -5.83 -8.62 0.63
C ALA A 171 -6.27 -10.07 0.37
N PRO A 172 -7.22 -10.64 1.13
CA PRO A 172 -7.87 -11.89 0.75
C PRO A 172 -8.44 -11.78 -0.66
N ASN A 173 -8.44 -12.87 -1.41
CA ASN A 173 -9.06 -12.88 -2.74
C ASN A 173 -10.54 -13.27 -2.63
N ALA A 174 -11.40 -12.32 -2.27
CA ALA A 174 -12.83 -12.55 -2.05
C ALA A 174 -13.51 -13.17 -3.28
N GLY A 175 -13.14 -12.75 -4.49
CA GLY A 175 -13.69 -13.32 -5.72
C GLY A 175 -13.34 -14.80 -5.91
N VAL A 176 -12.19 -15.25 -5.45
CA VAL A 176 -11.82 -16.68 -5.46
C VAL A 176 -12.53 -17.40 -4.31
N VAL A 177 -12.55 -16.84 -3.10
CA VAL A 177 -13.26 -17.42 -1.94
C VAL A 177 -14.70 -17.71 -2.29
N LEU A 178 -15.45 -16.71 -2.80
CA LEU A 178 -16.86 -16.85 -3.15
C LEU A 178 -17.12 -17.89 -4.25
N ARG A 179 -16.15 -18.14 -5.11
CA ARG A 179 -16.28 -19.11 -6.20
C ARG A 179 -15.88 -20.53 -5.80
N THR A 180 -14.86 -20.69 -4.94
CA THR A 180 -14.23 -22.00 -4.70
C THR A 180 -14.46 -22.56 -3.30
N VAL A 181 -14.69 -21.72 -2.32
CA VAL A 181 -14.92 -22.07 -0.90
C VAL A 181 -15.92 -21.09 -0.26
N PRO A 182 -17.16 -20.98 -0.82
CA PRO A 182 -18.13 -19.95 -0.40
C PRO A 182 -18.56 -20.08 1.06
N GLU A 183 -18.46 -21.26 1.65
CA GLU A 183 -18.73 -21.52 3.08
C GLU A 183 -17.77 -20.76 4.00
N ARG A 184 -16.59 -20.36 3.50
CA ARG A 184 -15.62 -19.56 4.23
C ARG A 184 -15.78 -18.04 4.01
N ALA A 185 -16.72 -17.60 3.19
CA ALA A 185 -16.95 -16.17 2.96
C ALA A 185 -17.17 -15.35 4.25
N PRO A 186 -17.85 -15.87 5.30
CA PRO A 186 -17.98 -15.15 6.57
C PRO A 186 -16.65 -14.86 7.30
N GLU A 187 -15.53 -15.50 6.92
CA GLU A 187 -14.21 -15.24 7.47
C GLU A 187 -13.53 -13.97 6.88
N LEU A 188 -14.02 -13.48 5.73
CA LEU A 188 -13.39 -12.36 5.01
C LEU A 188 -13.23 -11.09 5.85
N PRO A 189 -14.24 -10.58 6.58
CA PRO A 189 -14.09 -9.37 7.39
C PRO A 189 -13.01 -9.51 8.46
N ARG A 190 -12.94 -10.68 9.11
CA ARG A 190 -11.92 -10.95 10.12
C ARG A 190 -10.51 -11.01 9.50
N ALA A 191 -10.36 -11.65 8.34
CA ALA A 191 -9.07 -11.72 7.65
C ALA A 191 -8.59 -10.33 7.23
N LEU A 192 -9.49 -9.46 6.76
CA LEU A 192 -9.19 -8.06 6.46
C LEU A 192 -8.74 -7.30 7.71
N ALA A 193 -9.48 -7.41 8.82
CA ALA A 193 -9.17 -6.72 10.06
C ALA A 193 -7.81 -7.11 10.65
N VAL A 194 -7.54 -8.41 10.77
CA VAL A 194 -6.25 -8.91 11.29
C VAL A 194 -5.09 -8.44 10.41
N ARG A 195 -5.27 -8.48 9.10
CA ARG A 195 -4.20 -8.08 8.18
C ARG A 195 -3.99 -6.57 8.12
N ALA A 196 -5.06 -5.78 8.21
CA ALA A 196 -4.95 -4.33 8.37
C ALA A 196 -4.17 -3.99 9.64
N GLU A 197 -4.40 -4.72 10.73
CA GLU A 197 -3.64 -4.56 11.97
C GLU A 197 -2.15 -4.85 11.76
N ARG A 198 -1.78 -5.95 11.07
CA ARG A 198 -0.36 -6.25 10.73
C ARG A 198 0.31 -5.14 9.93
N VAL A 199 -0.43 -4.58 8.95
CA VAL A 199 0.05 -3.44 8.15
C VAL A 199 0.34 -2.22 9.04
N LEU A 200 -0.61 -1.86 9.91
CA LEU A 200 -0.46 -0.71 10.81
C LEU A 200 0.63 -0.92 11.88
N GLU A 201 0.74 -2.14 12.43
CA GLU A 201 1.84 -2.51 13.32
C GLU A 201 3.20 -2.31 12.65
N THR A 202 3.34 -2.82 11.42
CA THR A 202 4.59 -2.68 10.67
C THR A 202 4.92 -1.21 10.44
N ALA A 203 3.92 -0.39 10.06
CA ALA A 203 4.11 1.04 9.89
C ALA A 203 4.55 1.73 11.19
N ALA A 204 3.87 1.47 12.29
CA ALA A 204 4.16 2.07 13.59
C ALA A 204 5.53 1.62 14.12
N ALA A 205 5.87 0.32 14.02
CA ALA A 205 7.17 -0.21 14.42
C ALA A 205 8.34 0.48 13.71
N HIS A 206 8.15 0.87 12.45
CA HIS A 206 9.13 1.63 11.67
C HIS A 206 9.04 3.15 11.83
N GLY A 207 8.16 3.66 12.70
CA GLY A 207 8.06 5.07 13.04
C GLY A 207 7.41 5.95 11.98
N TYR A 208 6.69 5.36 11.03
CA TYR A 208 5.91 6.16 10.09
C TYR A 208 4.78 6.88 10.82
N ARG A 209 4.65 8.17 10.54
CA ARG A 209 3.57 9.02 11.07
C ARG A 209 2.56 9.40 9.98
N ARG A 210 2.92 9.21 8.71
CA ARG A 210 2.10 9.52 7.54
C ARG A 210 1.93 8.28 6.70
N LEU A 211 0.68 7.96 6.38
CA LEU A 211 0.33 6.74 5.64
C LEU A 211 -0.51 7.07 4.41
N VAL A 212 -0.29 6.34 3.35
CA VAL A 212 -1.21 6.23 2.22
C VAL A 212 -1.76 4.81 2.19
N LEU A 213 -3.04 4.71 2.42
CA LEU A 213 -3.86 3.51 2.32
C LEU A 213 -4.80 3.64 1.10
N GLY A 214 -5.81 2.78 0.97
CA GLY A 214 -6.78 2.91 -0.11
C GLY A 214 -7.67 1.67 -0.28
N ALA A 215 -8.24 1.51 -1.45
CA ALA A 215 -9.20 0.46 -1.81
C ALA A 215 -8.52 -0.91 -1.99
N TRP A 216 -7.93 -1.41 -0.93
CA TRP A 216 -7.09 -2.60 -0.87
C TRP A 216 -7.84 -3.87 -1.26
N GLY A 217 -7.51 -4.43 -2.42
CA GLY A 217 -8.14 -5.62 -2.95
C GLY A 217 -9.57 -5.42 -3.47
N CYS A 218 -10.08 -4.19 -3.59
CA CYS A 218 -11.44 -3.93 -4.10
C CYS A 218 -11.57 -4.11 -5.61
N GLY A 219 -10.47 -4.12 -6.35
CA GLY A 219 -10.45 -4.36 -7.79
C GLY A 219 -10.53 -5.84 -8.14
N VAL A 220 -9.41 -6.41 -8.60
CA VAL A 220 -9.32 -7.81 -9.10
C VAL A 220 -9.72 -8.84 -8.03
N PHE A 221 -9.44 -8.59 -6.76
CA PHE A 221 -9.77 -9.50 -5.66
C PHE A 221 -11.21 -9.37 -5.17
N ARG A 222 -11.96 -8.35 -5.61
CA ARG A 222 -13.40 -8.17 -5.36
C ARG A 222 -13.79 -8.13 -3.88
N ASN A 223 -12.90 -7.60 -3.01
CA ASN A 223 -13.31 -7.30 -1.65
C ASN A 223 -14.34 -6.17 -1.66
N ASP A 224 -15.28 -6.22 -0.72
CA ASP A 224 -16.27 -5.17 -0.51
C ASP A 224 -15.57 -3.91 0.02
N PRO A 225 -15.71 -2.74 -0.65
CA PRO A 225 -15.05 -1.51 -0.24
C PRO A 225 -15.43 -1.05 1.17
N ALA A 226 -16.67 -1.22 1.58
CA ALA A 226 -17.13 -0.84 2.91
C ALA A 226 -16.47 -1.72 4.00
N GLN A 227 -16.30 -3.02 3.74
CA GLN A 227 -15.61 -3.93 4.67
C GLN A 227 -14.11 -3.58 4.78
N VAL A 228 -13.47 -3.20 3.68
CA VAL A 228 -12.07 -2.77 3.70
C VAL A 228 -11.91 -1.45 4.45
N ALA A 229 -12.77 -0.48 4.20
CA ALA A 229 -12.78 0.80 4.90
C ALA A 229 -13.02 0.61 6.40
N GLU A 230 -13.98 -0.24 6.78
CA GLU A 230 -14.31 -0.55 8.18
C GLU A 230 -13.17 -1.25 8.91
N ALA A 231 -12.42 -2.16 8.25
CA ALA A 231 -11.26 -2.81 8.85
C ALA A 231 -10.20 -1.79 9.30
N PHE A 232 -9.97 -0.73 8.53
CA PHE A 232 -9.07 0.36 8.92
C PHE A 232 -9.71 1.33 9.91
N ARG A 233 -10.99 1.67 9.74
CA ARG A 233 -11.72 2.56 10.65
C ARG A 233 -11.73 2.04 12.08
N ALA A 234 -11.99 0.76 12.27
CA ALA A 234 -11.98 0.12 13.58
C ALA A 234 -10.64 0.21 14.31
N LEU A 235 -9.54 0.31 13.57
CA LEU A 235 -8.18 0.40 14.10
C LEU A 235 -7.70 1.84 14.31
N LEU A 236 -8.06 2.76 13.41
CA LEU A 236 -7.58 4.14 13.37
C LEU A 236 -8.53 5.13 14.06
N GLY A 237 -9.81 4.80 14.13
CA GLY A 237 -10.85 5.64 14.72
C GLY A 237 -10.82 5.67 16.26
N PRO A 238 -11.73 6.45 16.88
CA PRO A 238 -11.82 6.56 18.33
C PRO A 238 -11.96 5.19 19.01
N GLY A 239 -11.12 4.91 20.01
CA GLY A 239 -11.08 3.63 20.72
C GLY A 239 -10.35 2.51 19.98
N GLY A 240 -9.92 2.70 18.73
CA GLY A 240 -9.11 1.75 17.98
C GLY A 240 -7.67 1.68 18.51
N ARG A 241 -7.02 0.56 18.27
CA ARG A 241 -5.65 0.31 18.76
C ARG A 241 -4.63 1.36 18.31
N PHE A 242 -4.82 1.94 17.14
CA PHE A 242 -3.93 2.94 16.53
C PHE A 242 -4.54 4.35 16.51
N ALA A 243 -5.55 4.61 17.35
CA ALA A 243 -6.13 5.94 17.50
C ALA A 243 -5.04 6.93 17.91
N GLY A 244 -4.76 7.95 17.09
CA GLY A 244 -3.73 8.95 17.34
C GLY A 244 -2.28 8.48 17.13
N ALA A 245 -2.05 7.22 16.72
CA ALA A 245 -0.71 6.70 16.43
C ALA A 245 -0.05 7.38 15.22
N PHE A 246 -0.86 7.79 14.25
CA PHE A 246 -0.41 8.46 13.03
C PHE A 246 -0.83 9.92 13.03
N GLU A 247 -0.07 10.78 12.37
CA GLU A 247 -0.41 12.19 12.20
C GLU A 247 -1.43 12.38 11.08
N HIS A 248 -1.19 11.69 9.96
CA HIS A 248 -1.99 11.86 8.76
C HIS A 248 -2.11 10.53 8.00
N VAL A 249 -3.33 10.12 7.70
CA VAL A 249 -3.65 8.95 6.89
C VAL A 249 -4.51 9.38 5.71
N VAL A 250 -4.03 9.13 4.51
CA VAL A 250 -4.77 9.39 3.27
C VAL A 250 -5.20 8.07 2.64
N PHE A 251 -6.49 7.92 2.40
CA PHE A 251 -7.01 6.86 1.54
C PHE A 251 -7.06 7.38 0.10
N GLY A 252 -5.98 7.14 -0.65
CA GLY A 252 -5.89 7.51 -2.06
C GLY A 252 -6.64 6.48 -2.92
N ILE A 253 -7.78 6.87 -3.49
CA ILE A 253 -8.69 5.98 -4.21
C ILE A 253 -8.97 6.56 -5.59
N LEU A 254 -8.26 6.04 -6.60
CA LEU A 254 -8.47 6.43 -7.97
C LEU A 254 -9.64 5.61 -8.56
N ASP A 255 -10.87 6.06 -8.33
CA ASP A 255 -12.07 5.42 -8.83
C ASP A 255 -12.56 6.08 -10.12
N ARG A 256 -12.43 5.37 -11.23
CA ARG A 256 -12.85 5.82 -12.57
C ARG A 256 -14.19 5.24 -13.01
N THR A 257 -14.90 4.58 -12.12
CA THR A 257 -16.25 4.11 -12.40
C THR A 257 -17.24 5.27 -12.43
N ARG A 258 -18.32 5.13 -13.18
CA ARG A 258 -19.31 6.21 -13.34
C ARG A 258 -19.98 6.61 -12.03
N ASP A 259 -20.25 5.63 -11.20
CA ASP A 259 -20.95 5.77 -9.91
C ASP A 259 -19.99 6.06 -8.74
N ARG A 260 -18.68 5.95 -8.96
CA ARG A 260 -17.64 6.16 -7.93
C ARG A 260 -17.94 5.39 -6.63
N ALA A 261 -18.50 4.18 -6.77
CA ALA A 261 -18.99 3.39 -5.66
C ALA A 261 -17.89 3.01 -4.65
N VAL A 262 -16.66 2.77 -5.14
CA VAL A 262 -15.53 2.44 -4.26
C VAL A 262 -15.11 3.65 -3.44
N LEU A 263 -14.95 4.81 -4.06
CA LEU A 263 -14.61 6.06 -3.37
C LEU A 263 -15.71 6.43 -2.35
N GLY A 264 -16.98 6.40 -2.78
CA GLY A 264 -18.13 6.73 -1.95
C GLY A 264 -18.23 5.87 -0.69
N ALA A 265 -17.95 4.57 -0.77
CA ALA A 265 -17.95 3.69 0.40
C ALA A 265 -16.91 4.10 1.46
N PHE A 266 -15.73 4.56 1.04
CA PHE A 266 -14.71 5.08 1.97
C PHE A 266 -15.10 6.45 2.53
N GLU A 267 -15.60 7.37 1.69
CA GLU A 267 -16.09 8.67 2.13
C GLU A 267 -17.19 8.52 3.18
N GLU A 268 -18.18 7.64 2.98
CA GLU A 268 -19.25 7.36 3.92
C GLU A 268 -18.72 6.80 5.24
N THR A 269 -17.81 5.81 5.17
CA THR A 269 -17.25 5.16 6.36
C THR A 269 -16.48 6.15 7.24
N PHE A 270 -15.69 7.06 6.65
CA PHE A 270 -14.87 8.00 7.41
C PHE A 270 -15.55 9.35 7.70
N SER A 271 -16.63 9.73 7.01
CA SER A 271 -17.43 10.91 7.35
C SER A 271 -18.28 10.70 8.61
N SER A 272 -18.79 9.49 8.80
CA SER A 272 -19.58 9.10 9.97
C SER A 272 -18.82 9.25 11.30
N SER A 273 -17.48 9.26 11.25
CA SER A 273 -16.62 9.42 12.42
C SER A 273 -16.53 10.88 12.93
N ARG A 274 -16.91 11.88 12.09
CA ARG A 274 -16.88 13.31 12.45
C ARG A 274 -18.16 13.79 13.16
N SER A 275 -19.20 12.96 13.25
CA SER A 275 -20.55 13.39 13.66
C SER A 275 -20.98 12.96 15.06
N ALA A 276 -20.10 12.42 15.91
CA ALA A 276 -20.45 12.20 17.32
C ALA A 276 -20.21 13.49 18.11
N PRO A 277 -21.26 14.25 18.51
CA PRO A 277 -21.08 15.37 19.43
C PRO A 277 -20.59 14.79 20.76
N ALA A 278 -19.58 15.42 21.35
CA ALA A 278 -19.26 15.24 22.76
C ALA A 278 -20.53 15.51 23.56
N GLY A 279 -21.21 14.44 23.97
CA GLY A 279 -22.36 14.54 24.86
C GLY A 279 -21.91 15.15 26.19
N GLY A 280 -22.24 16.40 26.38
CA GLY A 280 -22.11 17.04 27.69
C GLY A 280 -23.04 16.38 28.70
N VAL A 281 -22.51 16.05 29.81
CA VAL A 281 -23.15 16.21 31.15
C VAL A 281 -22.08 16.71 32.08
#